data_7616b0e338f8b60ed6f474b4f3fe2358
#
_entry.id   7616b0e338f8b60ed6f474b4f3fe2358
#
_cell.length_a   1.000
_cell.length_b   1.000
_cell.length_c   1.000
_cell.angle_alpha   90.00
_cell.angle_beta   90.00
_cell.angle_gamma   90.00
#
_symmetry.space_group_name_H-M   'P 1'
#
loop_
_entity.id
_entity.type
_entity.pdbx_description
1 polymer ?
#
loop_
_entity_poly.entity_id
_entity_poly.type
_entity_poly.pdbx_seq_one_letter_code
_entity_poly.pdbx_strand_id
1 'polypeptide(L)'
;MVRNKRVPHIRGTVEEAVRLARRWGADEVLARRAGILHDCTKYWELEPHLEVCDKYGVELDELERKAVKLLHSKSGACIAREVFGEPEEVFQAIFWHTTGKADMTLLEKILYIADYMEPCRKFDGVDYMRKLAYTDLDKAMLLGVNMTIEDMRERGVPIHANTLGAYNWLVEHGVTLEE
;
A
#
# COMPACT_ATOMS: atom_id res chain seq x y z
N MET A 1 -13.43 -6.29 -11.98
CA MET A 1 -14.45 -5.30 -11.56
C MET A 1 -14.53 -5.27 -10.03
N VAL A 2 -14.51 -4.10 -9.43
CA VAL A 2 -14.57 -3.95 -7.96
C VAL A 2 -15.93 -4.42 -7.44
N ARG A 3 -15.96 -5.24 -6.39
CA ARG A 3 -17.23 -5.71 -5.79
C ARG A 3 -17.86 -4.60 -4.94
N ASN A 4 -19.18 -4.47 -4.95
CA ASN A 4 -19.92 -3.42 -4.22
C ASN A 4 -19.54 -3.31 -2.73
N LYS A 5 -19.26 -4.43 -2.06
CA LYS A 5 -18.81 -4.46 -0.67
C LYS A 5 -17.46 -3.78 -0.42
N ARG A 6 -16.63 -3.55 -1.47
CA ARG A 6 -15.34 -2.88 -1.38
C ARG A 6 -15.45 -1.36 -1.58
N VAL A 7 -16.57 -0.86 -2.09
CA VAL A 7 -16.77 0.57 -2.37
C VAL A 7 -16.58 1.45 -1.13
N PRO A 8 -17.12 1.10 0.06
CA PRO A 8 -16.89 1.93 1.27
C PRO A 8 -15.40 2.02 1.63
N HIS A 9 -14.65 0.93 1.55
CA HIS A 9 -13.22 0.90 1.78
C HIS A 9 -12.46 1.79 0.78
N ILE A 10 -12.71 1.64 -0.52
CA ILE A 10 -12.05 2.48 -1.54
C ILE A 10 -12.35 3.96 -1.29
N ARG A 11 -13.61 4.31 -0.97
CA ARG A 11 -13.99 5.68 -0.63
C ARG A 11 -13.22 6.19 0.57
N GLY A 12 -13.16 5.40 1.65
CA GLY A 12 -12.39 5.73 2.86
C GLY A 12 -10.91 5.92 2.56
N THR A 13 -10.29 5.01 1.80
CA THR A 13 -8.88 5.13 1.38
C THR A 13 -8.64 6.42 0.57
N VAL A 14 -9.52 6.74 -0.38
CA VAL A 14 -9.43 7.98 -1.18
C VAL A 14 -9.52 9.22 -0.29
N GLU A 15 -10.49 9.26 0.62
CA GLU A 15 -10.67 10.40 1.52
C GLU A 15 -9.45 10.61 2.41
N GLU A 16 -8.92 9.55 3.00
CA GLU A 16 -7.72 9.63 3.83
C GLU A 16 -6.45 9.95 3.03
N ALA A 17 -6.27 9.37 1.84
CA ALA A 17 -5.14 9.69 0.98
C ALA A 17 -5.11 11.19 0.60
N VAL A 18 -6.27 11.76 0.24
CA VAL A 18 -6.38 13.20 -0.07
C VAL A 18 -6.12 14.07 1.18
N ARG A 19 -6.64 13.68 2.34
CA ARG A 19 -6.37 14.41 3.60
C ARG A 19 -4.89 14.38 3.98
N LEU A 20 -4.25 13.22 3.86
CA LEU A 20 -2.82 13.07 4.12
C LEU A 20 -1.97 13.84 3.10
N ALA A 21 -2.35 13.80 1.80
CA ALA A 21 -1.67 14.58 0.77
C ALA A 21 -1.70 16.08 1.10
N ARG A 22 -2.85 16.62 1.49
CA ARG A 22 -2.99 18.02 1.94
C ARG A 22 -2.16 18.30 3.19
N ARG A 23 -2.16 17.38 4.16
CA ARG A 23 -1.41 17.54 5.42
C ARG A 23 0.09 17.59 5.19
N TRP A 24 0.60 16.77 4.28
CA TRP A 24 2.04 16.58 4.07
C TRP A 24 2.59 17.29 2.82
N GLY A 25 1.75 18.00 2.06
CA GLY A 25 2.18 18.76 0.88
C GLY A 25 2.41 17.91 -0.37
N ALA A 26 1.74 16.75 -0.49
CA ALA A 26 1.70 15.96 -1.72
C ALA A 26 0.56 16.40 -2.64
N ASP A 27 0.60 15.95 -3.89
CA ASP A 27 -0.46 16.22 -4.87
C ASP A 27 -1.75 15.46 -4.52
N GLU A 28 -2.82 16.22 -4.19
CA GLU A 28 -4.14 15.68 -3.82
C GLU A 28 -4.82 14.94 -4.99
N VAL A 29 -4.53 15.35 -6.24
CA VAL A 29 -5.11 14.69 -7.43
C VAL A 29 -4.47 13.33 -7.64
N LEU A 30 -3.14 13.24 -7.53
CA LEU A 30 -2.42 11.96 -7.63
C LEU A 30 -2.82 11.03 -6.48
N ALA A 31 -2.93 11.54 -5.25
CA ALA A 31 -3.37 10.75 -4.10
C ALA A 31 -4.79 10.20 -4.28
N ARG A 32 -5.72 11.00 -4.81
CA ARG A 32 -7.07 10.57 -5.15
C ARG A 32 -7.07 9.47 -6.20
N ARG A 33 -6.32 9.64 -7.29
CA ARG A 33 -6.24 8.68 -8.41
C ARG A 33 -5.64 7.35 -7.95
N ALA A 34 -4.55 7.39 -7.17
CA ALA A 34 -3.95 6.22 -6.56
C ALA A 34 -4.95 5.49 -5.64
N GLY A 35 -5.64 6.21 -4.76
CA GLY A 35 -6.65 5.64 -3.87
C GLY A 35 -7.83 4.99 -4.60
N ILE A 36 -8.28 5.54 -5.74
CA ILE A 36 -9.36 4.95 -6.55
C ILE A 36 -8.93 3.61 -7.16
N LEU A 37 -7.68 3.51 -7.63
CA LEU A 37 -7.20 2.40 -8.44
C LEU A 37 -6.42 1.33 -7.66
N HIS A 38 -6.00 1.58 -6.40
CA HIS A 38 -5.09 0.67 -5.66
C HIS A 38 -5.57 -0.78 -5.60
N ASP A 39 -6.87 -1.00 -5.53
CA ASP A 39 -7.51 -2.31 -5.40
C ASP A 39 -8.29 -2.75 -6.66
N CYS A 40 -8.03 -2.15 -7.83
CA CYS A 40 -8.82 -2.41 -9.05
C CYS A 40 -8.76 -3.87 -9.51
N THR A 41 -7.71 -4.61 -9.18
CA THR A 41 -7.53 -6.04 -9.49
C THR A 41 -7.70 -6.98 -8.29
N LYS A 42 -8.07 -6.47 -7.11
CA LYS A 42 -8.11 -7.19 -5.82
C LYS A 42 -8.82 -8.55 -5.83
N TYR A 43 -9.79 -8.72 -6.71
CA TYR A 43 -10.62 -9.92 -6.77
C TYR A 43 -10.32 -10.80 -8.00
N TRP A 44 -9.20 -10.57 -8.64
CA TRP A 44 -8.74 -11.46 -9.71
C TRP A 44 -8.20 -12.77 -9.12
N GLU A 45 -8.26 -13.81 -9.92
CA GLU A 45 -7.59 -15.07 -9.65
C GLU A 45 -6.10 -14.97 -10.01
N LEU A 46 -5.33 -16.00 -9.71
CA LEU A 46 -3.88 -16.01 -9.88
C LEU A 46 -3.43 -15.72 -11.32
N GLU A 47 -3.99 -16.47 -12.27
CA GLU A 47 -3.57 -16.41 -13.68
C GLU A 47 -3.69 -15.03 -14.32
N PRO A 48 -4.84 -14.29 -14.19
CA PRO A 48 -4.94 -12.93 -14.72
C PRO A 48 -3.91 -11.96 -14.14
N HIS A 49 -3.50 -12.14 -12.89
CA HIS A 49 -2.43 -11.32 -12.30
C HIS A 49 -1.09 -11.59 -12.97
N LEU A 50 -0.74 -12.88 -13.14
CA LEU A 50 0.51 -13.31 -13.76
C LEU A 50 0.57 -12.86 -15.22
N GLU A 51 -0.51 -13.05 -15.98
CA GLU A 51 -0.60 -12.63 -17.38
C GLU A 51 -0.35 -11.12 -17.55
N VAL A 52 -0.93 -10.29 -16.67
CA VAL A 52 -0.74 -8.83 -16.72
C VAL A 52 0.69 -8.46 -16.32
N CYS A 53 1.23 -9.07 -15.27
CA CYS A 53 2.60 -8.80 -14.83
C CYS A 53 3.62 -9.20 -15.92
N ASP A 54 3.48 -10.39 -16.49
CA ASP A 54 4.36 -10.88 -17.55
C ASP A 54 4.24 -10.02 -18.83
N LYS A 55 3.01 -9.64 -19.22
CA LYS A 55 2.77 -8.78 -20.39
C LYS A 55 3.48 -7.42 -20.29
N TYR A 56 3.54 -6.86 -19.10
CA TYR A 56 4.14 -5.54 -18.89
C TYR A 56 5.53 -5.58 -18.25
N GLY A 57 6.17 -6.77 -18.27
CA GLY A 57 7.56 -6.94 -17.88
C GLY A 57 7.84 -6.74 -16.39
N VAL A 58 6.86 -7.02 -15.52
CA VAL A 58 7.05 -6.94 -14.07
C VAL A 58 7.78 -8.20 -13.60
N GLU A 59 8.97 -8.02 -13.06
CA GLU A 59 9.70 -9.10 -12.42
C GLU A 59 9.03 -9.46 -11.08
N LEU A 60 8.69 -10.74 -10.93
CA LEU A 60 8.05 -11.30 -9.74
C LEU A 60 8.97 -12.33 -9.09
N ASP A 61 9.14 -12.28 -7.80
CA ASP A 61 9.82 -13.31 -7.04
C ASP A 61 8.93 -14.58 -6.85
N GLU A 62 9.52 -15.64 -6.26
CA GLU A 62 8.80 -16.91 -6.06
C GLU A 62 7.61 -16.78 -5.09
N LEU A 63 7.69 -15.89 -4.11
CA LEU A 63 6.60 -15.65 -3.17
C LEU A 63 5.45 -14.91 -3.85
N GLU A 64 5.76 -13.86 -4.60
CA GLU A 64 4.79 -13.07 -5.36
C GLU A 64 4.04 -13.95 -6.38
N ARG A 65 4.74 -14.82 -7.11
CA ARG A 65 4.12 -15.72 -8.10
C ARG A 65 3.08 -16.69 -7.53
N LYS A 66 3.06 -16.90 -6.21
CA LYS A 66 2.12 -17.80 -5.51
C LYS A 66 1.10 -17.08 -4.64
N ALA A 67 1.28 -15.78 -4.44
CA ALA A 67 0.53 -15.01 -3.46
C ALA A 67 -0.39 -13.96 -4.10
N VAL A 68 -1.61 -14.35 -4.46
CA VAL A 68 -2.63 -13.44 -5.05
C VAL A 68 -2.75 -12.13 -4.26
N LYS A 69 -2.59 -12.20 -2.92
CA LYS A 69 -2.66 -11.01 -2.06
C LYS A 69 -1.53 -10.00 -2.33
N LEU A 70 -0.37 -10.44 -2.80
CA LEU A 70 0.74 -9.55 -3.18
C LEU A 70 0.58 -9.06 -4.62
N LEU A 71 0.10 -9.93 -5.50
CA LEU A 71 -0.01 -9.65 -6.94
C LEU A 71 -1.00 -8.55 -7.29
N HIS A 72 -2.04 -8.30 -6.47
CA HIS A 72 -3.03 -7.30 -6.83
C HIS A 72 -2.45 -5.88 -6.88
N SER A 73 -1.44 -5.56 -6.09
CA SER A 73 -0.76 -4.26 -6.17
C SER A 73 0.08 -4.15 -7.46
N LYS A 74 0.75 -5.22 -7.86
CA LYS A 74 1.58 -5.26 -9.07
C LYS A 74 0.73 -5.14 -10.34
N SER A 75 -0.23 -6.04 -10.52
CA SER A 75 -1.15 -6.01 -11.66
C SER A 75 -2.04 -4.75 -11.65
N GLY A 76 -2.48 -4.29 -10.48
CA GLY A 76 -3.25 -3.05 -10.33
C GLY A 76 -2.49 -1.83 -10.80
N ALA A 77 -1.20 -1.73 -10.47
CA ALA A 77 -0.34 -0.67 -10.96
C ALA A 77 -0.18 -0.71 -12.50
N CYS A 78 0.02 -1.92 -13.07
CA CYS A 78 0.05 -2.09 -14.52
C CYS A 78 -1.24 -1.61 -15.18
N ILE A 79 -2.40 -2.03 -14.65
CA ILE A 79 -3.70 -1.58 -15.17
C ILE A 79 -3.88 -0.08 -15.01
N ALA A 80 -3.46 0.51 -13.90
CA ALA A 80 -3.53 1.95 -13.69
C ALA A 80 -2.74 2.70 -14.77
N ARG A 81 -1.50 2.31 -15.06
CA ARG A 81 -0.65 2.97 -16.05
C ARG A 81 -1.09 2.68 -17.49
N GLU A 82 -1.29 1.41 -17.85
CA GLU A 82 -1.46 0.99 -19.24
C GLU A 82 -2.90 1.15 -19.76
N VAL A 83 -3.90 1.08 -18.90
CA VAL A 83 -5.30 1.19 -19.27
C VAL A 83 -5.90 2.55 -18.94
N PHE A 84 -5.54 3.12 -17.77
CA PHE A 84 -6.08 4.40 -17.32
C PHE A 84 -5.14 5.58 -17.60
N GLY A 85 -3.92 5.34 -18.09
CA GLY A 85 -2.96 6.39 -18.43
C GLY A 85 -2.42 7.15 -17.20
N GLU A 86 -2.33 6.46 -16.06
CA GLU A 86 -1.81 7.05 -14.84
C GLU A 86 -0.31 7.31 -14.91
N PRO A 87 0.18 8.41 -14.33
CA PRO A 87 1.61 8.72 -14.30
C PRO A 87 2.38 7.76 -13.40
N GLU A 88 3.71 7.81 -13.52
CA GLU A 88 4.62 6.91 -12.81
C GLU A 88 4.46 6.99 -11.28
N GLU A 89 4.21 8.18 -10.74
CA GLU A 89 4.02 8.37 -9.30
C GLU A 89 2.80 7.59 -8.77
N VAL A 90 1.70 7.56 -9.53
CA VAL A 90 0.50 6.78 -9.19
C VAL A 90 0.78 5.29 -9.35
N PHE A 91 1.48 4.90 -10.43
CA PHE A 91 1.93 3.53 -10.64
C PHE A 91 2.74 3.03 -9.45
N GLN A 92 3.78 3.77 -9.04
CA GLN A 92 4.65 3.39 -7.94
C GLN A 92 3.89 3.30 -6.60
N ALA A 93 3.03 4.27 -6.31
CA ALA A 93 2.22 4.23 -5.10
C ALA A 93 1.34 2.96 -5.04
N ILE A 94 0.67 2.61 -6.14
CA ILE A 94 -0.15 1.39 -6.21
C ILE A 94 0.73 0.13 -6.14
N PHE A 95 1.88 0.13 -6.82
CA PHE A 95 2.79 -1.02 -6.89
C PHE A 95 3.30 -1.46 -5.51
N TRP A 96 3.55 -0.50 -4.62
CA TRP A 96 4.13 -0.73 -3.30
C TRP A 96 3.14 -0.71 -2.14
N HIS A 97 1.87 -0.44 -2.37
CA HIS A 97 0.91 -0.27 -1.27
C HIS A 97 0.67 -1.52 -0.41
N THR A 98 1.08 -2.70 -0.86
CA THR A 98 0.90 -3.96 -0.11
C THR A 98 2.13 -4.33 0.71
N THR A 99 3.31 -4.22 0.13
CA THR A 99 4.56 -4.66 0.77
C THR A 99 5.34 -3.50 1.39
N GLY A 100 5.17 -2.30 0.88
CA GLY A 100 6.14 -1.24 1.06
C GLY A 100 7.45 -1.55 0.33
N LYS A 101 8.44 -0.71 0.51
CA LYS A 101 9.85 -0.88 0.10
C LYS A 101 10.75 0.05 0.92
N ALA A 102 12.06 -0.15 0.86
CA ALA A 102 13.02 0.85 1.33
C ALA A 102 12.84 2.17 0.55
N ASP A 103 13.07 3.29 1.23
CA ASP A 103 13.03 4.64 0.64
C ASP A 103 11.73 4.95 -0.14
N MET A 104 10.60 4.79 0.53
CA MET A 104 9.30 5.13 -0.07
C MET A 104 9.16 6.64 -0.25
N THR A 105 8.64 7.04 -1.42
CA THR A 105 8.25 8.42 -1.69
C THR A 105 7.07 8.85 -0.83
N LEU A 106 6.82 10.16 -0.76
CA LEU A 106 5.71 10.70 0.03
C LEU A 106 4.35 10.13 -0.40
N LEU A 107 4.09 10.02 -1.71
CA LEU A 107 2.82 9.49 -2.22
C LEU A 107 2.67 7.99 -1.93
N GLU A 108 3.75 7.21 -2.03
CA GLU A 108 3.75 5.79 -1.65
C GLU A 108 3.41 5.59 -0.18
N LYS A 109 4.02 6.37 0.73
CA LYS A 109 3.71 6.35 2.17
C LYS A 109 2.25 6.74 2.44
N ILE A 110 1.76 7.78 1.77
CA ILE A 110 0.39 8.27 1.90
C ILE A 110 -0.62 7.18 1.52
N LEU A 111 -0.45 6.54 0.37
CA LEU A 111 -1.37 5.49 -0.06
C LEU A 111 -1.32 4.27 0.86
N TYR A 112 -0.11 3.82 1.24
CA TYR A 112 0.07 2.70 2.16
C TYR A 112 -0.68 2.93 3.48
N ILE A 113 -0.48 4.08 4.10
CA ILE A 113 -1.11 4.41 5.38
C ILE A 113 -2.61 4.67 5.24
N ALA A 114 -3.05 5.34 4.17
CA ALA A 114 -4.48 5.57 3.93
C ALA A 114 -5.27 4.26 3.79
N ASP A 115 -4.74 3.27 3.05
CA ASP A 115 -5.35 1.93 2.95
C ASP A 115 -5.36 1.20 4.30
N TYR A 116 -4.29 1.37 5.09
CA TYR A 116 -4.14 0.68 6.37
C TYR A 116 -5.10 1.22 7.45
N MET A 117 -5.38 2.54 7.46
CA MET A 117 -6.12 3.21 8.55
C MET A 117 -7.50 3.75 8.19
N GLU A 118 -7.98 3.58 6.93
CA GLU A 118 -9.25 4.16 6.48
C GLU A 118 -10.42 3.84 7.45
N PRO A 119 -11.53 4.61 7.44
CA PRO A 119 -12.55 4.55 8.50
C PRO A 119 -13.22 3.18 8.72
N CYS A 120 -13.23 2.28 7.70
CA CYS A 120 -13.77 0.93 7.86
C CYS A 120 -12.81 -0.04 8.55
N ARG A 121 -11.54 0.34 8.73
CA ARG A 121 -10.55 -0.49 9.42
C ARG A 121 -10.79 -0.48 10.93
N LYS A 122 -10.83 -1.69 11.50
CA LYS A 122 -11.02 -1.90 12.95
C LYS A 122 -10.03 -2.97 13.41
N PHE A 123 -9.00 -2.55 14.10
CA PHE A 123 -8.00 -3.41 14.74
C PHE A 123 -7.36 -2.66 15.91
N ASP A 124 -6.75 -3.38 16.82
CA ASP A 124 -6.09 -2.78 17.97
C ASP A 124 -4.92 -1.89 17.54
N GLY A 125 -4.92 -0.63 18.01
CA GLY A 125 -3.91 0.36 17.62
C GLY A 125 -4.25 1.22 16.40
N VAL A 126 -5.39 1.00 15.70
CA VAL A 126 -5.76 1.81 14.53
C VAL A 126 -5.92 3.29 14.84
N ASP A 127 -6.44 3.64 16.01
CA ASP A 127 -6.61 5.05 16.41
C ASP A 127 -5.27 5.72 16.71
N TYR A 128 -4.31 4.97 17.25
CA TYR A 128 -2.95 5.46 17.42
C TYR A 128 -2.27 5.66 16.06
N MET A 129 -2.43 4.74 15.13
CA MET A 129 -1.94 4.90 13.76
C MET A 129 -2.54 6.13 13.08
N ARG A 130 -3.86 6.36 13.22
CA ARG A 130 -4.53 7.57 12.70
C ARG A 130 -3.91 8.85 13.26
N LYS A 131 -3.62 8.88 14.57
CA LYS A 131 -2.94 10.03 15.21
C LYS A 131 -1.54 10.23 14.60
N LEU A 132 -0.73 9.18 14.52
CA LEU A 132 0.62 9.24 13.95
C LEU A 132 0.59 9.71 12.50
N ALA A 133 -0.32 9.21 11.68
CA ALA A 133 -0.40 9.55 10.25
C ALA A 133 -0.51 11.07 10.00
N TYR A 134 -1.05 11.83 10.94
CA TYR A 134 -1.18 13.29 10.86
C TYR A 134 -0.11 14.06 11.64
N THR A 135 0.71 13.40 12.45
CA THR A 135 1.76 14.04 13.28
C THR A 135 3.17 13.64 12.86
N ASP A 136 3.39 12.38 12.46
CA ASP A 136 4.66 11.81 12.02
C ASP A 136 4.38 10.62 11.08
N LEU A 137 4.47 10.87 9.78
CA LEU A 137 4.12 9.88 8.76
C LEU A 137 5.10 8.69 8.76
N ASP A 138 6.38 8.93 9.06
CA ASP A 138 7.39 7.87 9.11
C ASP A 138 7.20 6.96 10.32
N LYS A 139 6.82 7.51 11.47
CA LYS A 139 6.39 6.69 12.61
C LYS A 139 5.11 5.90 12.30
N ALA A 140 4.14 6.48 11.59
CA ALA A 140 2.96 5.74 11.14
C ALA A 140 3.34 4.58 10.21
N MET A 141 4.27 4.82 9.26
CA MET A 141 4.82 3.78 8.39
C MET A 141 5.51 2.68 9.19
N LEU A 142 6.40 3.03 10.13
CA LEU A 142 7.09 2.04 10.96
C LEU A 142 6.08 1.19 11.76
N LEU A 143 5.06 1.82 12.34
CA LEU A 143 4.00 1.11 13.06
C LEU A 143 3.26 0.13 12.14
N GLY A 144 2.81 0.59 10.96
CA GLY A 144 2.06 -0.25 10.00
C GLY A 144 2.87 -1.43 9.48
N VAL A 145 4.13 -1.19 9.13
CA VAL A 145 5.04 -2.26 8.66
C VAL A 145 5.32 -3.25 9.79
N ASN A 146 5.58 -2.77 11.02
CA ASN A 146 5.82 -3.64 12.18
C ASN A 146 4.60 -4.53 12.48
N MET A 147 3.39 -3.95 12.53
CA MET A 147 2.16 -4.71 12.74
C MET A 147 1.94 -5.77 11.65
N THR A 148 2.30 -5.46 10.40
CA THR A 148 2.25 -6.43 9.30
C THR A 148 3.24 -7.58 9.50
N ILE A 149 4.46 -7.27 9.92
CA ILE A 149 5.49 -8.29 10.23
C ILE A 149 5.05 -9.19 11.38
N GLU A 150 4.49 -8.61 12.44
CA GLU A 150 3.98 -9.36 13.61
C GLU A 150 2.82 -10.28 13.24
N ASP A 151 1.79 -9.78 12.52
CA ASP A 151 0.68 -10.62 12.01
C ASP A 151 1.18 -11.80 11.17
N MET A 152 2.16 -11.54 10.28
CA MET A 152 2.73 -12.60 9.46
C MET A 152 3.50 -13.64 10.28
N ARG A 153 4.25 -13.21 11.31
CA ARG A 153 4.96 -14.11 12.23
C ARG A 153 3.99 -14.98 13.03
N GLU A 154 2.96 -14.37 13.60
CA GLU A 154 1.94 -15.07 14.36
C GLU A 154 1.21 -16.13 13.51
N ARG A 155 0.96 -15.83 12.26
CA ARG A 155 0.31 -16.74 11.29
C ARG A 155 1.25 -17.75 10.68
N GLY A 156 2.55 -17.68 10.93
CA GLY A 156 3.56 -18.56 10.34
C GLY A 156 3.66 -18.46 8.82
N VAL A 157 3.37 -17.27 8.25
CA VAL A 157 3.46 -17.04 6.80
C VAL A 157 4.75 -16.27 6.43
N PRO A 158 5.31 -16.50 5.22
CA PRO A 158 6.52 -15.80 4.79
C PRO A 158 6.32 -14.28 4.75
N ILE A 159 7.32 -13.55 5.25
CA ILE A 159 7.38 -12.09 5.17
C ILE A 159 8.13 -11.71 3.91
N HIS A 160 7.54 -10.85 3.09
CA HIS A 160 8.17 -10.39 1.86
C HIS A 160 9.42 -9.55 2.14
N ALA A 161 10.48 -9.74 1.32
CA ALA A 161 11.75 -9.03 1.50
C ALA A 161 11.60 -7.50 1.47
N ASN A 162 10.72 -6.96 0.64
CA ASN A 162 10.45 -5.52 0.58
C ASN A 162 9.79 -4.98 1.86
N THR A 163 8.96 -5.79 2.54
CA THR A 163 8.37 -5.40 3.84
C THR A 163 9.46 -5.29 4.91
N LEU A 164 10.39 -6.25 4.95
CA LEU A 164 11.57 -6.18 5.82
C LEU A 164 12.49 -5.01 5.43
N GLY A 165 12.66 -4.76 4.13
CA GLY A 165 13.42 -3.62 3.62
C GLY A 165 12.83 -2.28 4.03
N ALA A 166 11.51 -2.14 3.98
CA ALA A 166 10.81 -0.93 4.46
C ALA A 166 11.04 -0.70 5.96
N TYR A 167 10.91 -1.75 6.77
CA TYR A 167 11.16 -1.68 8.21
C TYR A 167 12.60 -1.27 8.51
N ASN A 168 13.57 -1.99 7.94
CA ASN A 168 14.99 -1.75 8.19
C ASN A 168 15.40 -0.33 7.77
N TRP A 169 14.92 0.12 6.60
CA TRP A 169 15.23 1.47 6.12
C TRP A 169 14.76 2.55 7.10
N LEU A 170 13.52 2.43 7.61
CA LEU A 170 12.97 3.38 8.58
C LEU A 170 13.80 3.41 9.88
N VAL A 171 14.13 2.24 10.42
CA VAL A 171 14.95 2.13 11.65
C VAL A 171 16.37 2.68 11.44
N GLU A 172 17.02 2.37 10.34
CA GLU A 172 18.35 2.87 9.98
C GLU A 172 18.38 4.39 9.82
N HIS A 173 17.25 5.00 9.44
CA HIS A 173 17.08 6.47 9.34
C HIS A 173 16.57 7.11 10.64
N GLY A 174 16.64 6.38 11.76
CA GLY A 174 16.37 6.92 13.09
C GLY A 174 14.89 7.02 13.47
N VAL A 175 14.00 6.39 12.70
CA VAL A 175 12.56 6.34 13.07
C VAL A 175 12.38 5.33 14.19
N THR A 176 11.77 5.76 15.30
CA THR A 176 11.48 4.91 16.47
C THR A 176 10.03 5.11 16.91
N LEU A 177 9.43 4.07 17.50
CA LEU A 177 8.09 4.13 18.11
C LEU A 177 8.13 4.53 19.58
N GLU A 178 9.32 4.57 20.18
CA GLU A 178 9.51 5.06 21.55
C GLU A 178 9.35 6.59 21.62
N GLU A 179 8.81 7.09 22.76
CA GLU A 179 8.64 8.52 23.02
C GLU A 179 9.96 9.24 23.30
#